data_f7932e3cff68d0f133b856ec84c43571
#
_entry.id   f7932e3cff68d0f133b856ec84c43571
#
_cell.length_a   1.000
_cell.length_b   1.000
_cell.length_c   1.000
_cell.angle_alpha   90.00
_cell.angle_beta   90.00
_cell.angle_gamma   90.00
#
_symmetry.space_group_name_H-M   'P 1'
#
loop_
_entity.id
_entity.type
_entity.pdbx_description
1 polymer ?
#
loop_
_entity_poly.entity_id
_entity_poly.type
_entity_poly.pdbx_seq_one_letter_code
_entity_poly.pdbx_strand_id
1 'polypeptide(L)'
;MELAAREMDFERAAALRDMLLMLRRVVRERARGRRSLELKAEDAREAIPALKGALGLSTAPTVIEAYDISNISGTHAVGSLVCFENGWPARNRYRMFRIKTV
;
A
#
# COMPACT_ATOMS: atom_id res chain seq x y z
N MET A 1 39.16 35.72 -16.42
CA MET A 1 37.79 36.01 -15.92
C MET A 1 36.68 35.41 -16.80
N GLU A 2 36.67 35.55 -18.09
CA GLU A 2 35.62 34.96 -18.97
C GLU A 2 35.57 33.43 -19.00
N LEU A 3 36.70 32.75 -18.90
CA LEU A 3 36.77 31.27 -18.86
C LEU A 3 36.13 30.70 -17.59
N ALA A 4 36.37 31.31 -16.43
CA ALA A 4 35.78 30.86 -15.15
C ALA A 4 34.26 31.09 -15.09
N ALA A 5 33.76 32.13 -15.71
CA ALA A 5 32.33 32.38 -15.81
C ALA A 5 31.61 31.33 -16.69
N ARG A 6 32.25 30.90 -17.77
CA ARG A 6 31.72 29.84 -18.66
C ARG A 6 31.73 28.46 -17.98
N GLU A 7 32.76 28.12 -17.25
CA GLU A 7 32.81 26.88 -16.48
C GLU A 7 31.71 26.82 -15.41
N MET A 8 31.51 27.92 -14.65
CA MET A 8 30.41 28.00 -13.66
C MET A 8 29.02 27.87 -14.29
N ASP A 9 28.81 28.41 -15.51
CA ASP A 9 27.54 28.27 -16.22
C ASP A 9 27.30 26.83 -16.71
N PHE A 10 28.34 26.12 -17.14
CA PHE A 10 28.25 24.72 -17.52
C PHE A 10 27.93 23.81 -16.31
N GLU A 11 28.54 24.02 -15.17
CA GLU A 11 28.25 23.27 -13.93
C GLU A 11 26.80 23.51 -13.47
N ARG A 12 26.32 24.75 -13.51
CA ARG A 12 24.94 25.08 -13.17
C ARG A 12 23.96 24.44 -14.15
N ALA A 13 24.25 24.45 -15.42
CA ALA A 13 23.42 23.80 -16.45
C ALA A 13 23.39 22.28 -16.25
N ALA A 14 24.49 21.65 -15.91
CA ALA A 14 24.56 20.21 -15.58
C ALA A 14 23.72 19.88 -14.34
N ALA A 15 23.85 20.68 -13.26
CA ALA A 15 23.09 20.49 -12.04
C ALA A 15 21.56 20.65 -12.27
N LEU A 16 21.15 21.64 -13.06
CA LEU A 16 19.74 21.83 -13.42
C LEU A 16 19.19 20.69 -14.27
N ARG A 17 19.99 20.17 -15.23
CA ARG A 17 19.61 19.01 -16.02
C ARG A 17 19.40 17.77 -15.13
N ASP A 18 20.31 17.52 -14.22
CA ASP A 18 20.25 16.35 -13.33
C ASP A 18 19.04 16.46 -12.39
N MET A 19 18.75 17.66 -11.87
CA MET A 19 17.55 17.94 -11.09
C MET A 19 16.26 17.70 -11.89
N LEU A 20 16.21 18.14 -13.14
CA LEU A 20 15.07 17.90 -14.05
C LEU A 20 14.86 16.41 -14.31
N LEU A 21 15.93 15.64 -14.52
CA LEU A 21 15.84 14.20 -14.71
C LEU A 21 15.31 13.50 -13.46
N MET A 22 15.78 13.91 -12.28
CA MET A 22 15.29 13.38 -11.00
C MET A 22 13.80 13.70 -10.79
N LEU A 23 13.37 14.93 -11.03
CA LEU A 23 11.97 15.33 -10.93
C LEU A 23 11.08 14.53 -11.89
N ARG A 24 11.50 14.36 -13.14
CA ARG A 24 10.77 13.55 -14.12
C ARG A 24 10.62 12.10 -13.68
N ARG A 25 11.64 11.53 -13.04
CA ARG A 25 11.58 10.18 -12.48
C ARG A 25 10.55 10.08 -11.37
N VAL A 26 10.58 11.00 -10.40
CA VAL A 26 9.63 11.04 -9.28
C VAL A 26 8.19 11.20 -9.77
N VAL A 27 7.95 12.07 -10.75
CA VAL A 27 6.61 12.27 -11.33
C VAL A 27 6.11 10.99 -12.02
N ARG A 28 6.97 10.29 -12.78
CA ARG A 28 6.61 9.03 -13.43
C ARG A 28 6.31 7.93 -12.42
N GLU A 29 7.10 7.82 -11.36
CA GLU A 29 6.89 6.82 -10.30
C GLU A 29 5.57 7.06 -9.56
N ARG A 30 5.23 8.33 -9.27
CA ARG A 30 3.93 8.69 -8.67
C ARG A 30 2.75 8.39 -9.60
N ALA A 31 2.89 8.68 -10.89
CA ALA A 31 1.85 8.38 -11.88
C ALA A 31 1.60 6.86 -12.00
N ARG A 32 2.67 6.05 -12.02
CA ARG A 32 2.58 4.58 -12.02
C ARG A 32 1.93 4.05 -10.74
N GLY A 33 2.31 4.60 -9.58
CA GLY A 33 1.72 4.23 -8.29
C GLY A 33 0.23 4.52 -8.22
N ARG A 34 -0.21 5.68 -8.70
CA ARG A 34 -1.64 6.06 -8.76
C ARG A 34 -2.43 5.12 -9.66
N ARG A 35 -1.95 4.83 -10.87
CA ARG A 35 -2.61 3.91 -11.80
C ARG A 35 -2.71 2.48 -11.24
N SER A 36 -1.66 2.02 -10.57
CA SER A 36 -1.67 0.71 -9.90
C SER A 36 -2.70 0.65 -8.76
N LEU A 37 -2.88 1.75 -8.01
CA LEU A 37 -3.89 1.83 -6.96
C LEU A 37 -5.32 1.85 -7.53
N GLU A 38 -5.55 2.56 -8.62
CA GLU A 38 -6.85 2.59 -9.31
C GLU A 38 -7.27 1.22 -9.83
N LEU A 39 -6.36 0.49 -10.49
CA LEU A 39 -6.60 -0.89 -10.95
C LEU A 39 -6.90 -1.84 -9.79
N LYS A 40 -6.15 -1.75 -8.70
CA LYS A 40 -6.40 -2.56 -7.50
C LYS A 40 -7.74 -2.24 -6.83
N ALA A 41 -8.20 -0.99 -6.89
CA ALA A 41 -9.50 -0.59 -6.37
C ALA A 41 -10.65 -1.14 -7.21
N GLU A 42 -10.49 -1.21 -8.53
CA GLU A 42 -11.44 -1.86 -9.43
C GLU A 42 -11.51 -3.36 -9.16
N ASP A 43 -10.38 -4.05 -9.12
CA ASP A 43 -10.29 -5.48 -8.78
C ASP A 43 -10.96 -5.78 -7.42
N ALA A 44 -10.76 -4.93 -6.43
CA ALA A 44 -11.36 -5.08 -5.11
C ALA A 44 -12.90 -4.95 -5.14
N ARG A 45 -13.44 -4.06 -5.99
CA ARG A 45 -14.89 -3.90 -6.15
C ARG A 45 -15.54 -5.11 -6.82
N GLU A 46 -14.86 -5.71 -7.79
CA GLU A 46 -15.34 -6.91 -8.49
C GLU A 46 -15.23 -8.17 -7.63
N ALA A 47 -14.26 -8.23 -6.73
CA ALA A 47 -14.02 -9.36 -5.86
C ALA A 47 -15.18 -9.64 -4.89
N ILE A 48 -15.86 -8.61 -4.39
CA ILE A 48 -16.93 -8.76 -3.39
C ILE A 48 -18.16 -9.51 -3.98
N PRO A 49 -18.72 -9.16 -5.16
CA PRO A 49 -19.78 -9.93 -5.78
C PRO A 49 -19.34 -11.36 -6.12
N ALA A 50 -18.13 -11.56 -6.60
CA ALA A 50 -17.58 -12.88 -6.91
C ALA A 50 -17.49 -13.76 -5.64
N LEU A 51 -17.03 -13.22 -4.53
CA LEU A 51 -16.94 -13.91 -3.25
C LEU A 51 -18.34 -14.27 -2.70
N LYS A 52 -19.30 -13.34 -2.80
CA LYS A 52 -20.70 -13.60 -2.45
C LYS A 52 -21.24 -14.82 -3.21
N GLY A 53 -21.02 -14.88 -4.52
CA GLY A 53 -21.46 -15.99 -5.36
C GLY A 53 -20.76 -17.31 -5.01
N ALA A 54 -19.45 -17.29 -4.85
CA ALA A 54 -18.64 -18.47 -4.53
C ALA A 54 -19.00 -19.11 -3.19
N LEU A 55 -19.34 -18.29 -2.20
CA LEU A 55 -19.72 -18.74 -0.85
C LEU A 55 -21.24 -18.92 -0.65
N GLY A 56 -22.07 -18.60 -1.64
CA GLY A 56 -23.51 -18.70 -1.54
C GLY A 56 -24.13 -17.77 -0.49
N LEU A 57 -23.54 -16.60 -0.26
CA LEU A 57 -24.00 -15.66 0.77
C LEU A 57 -25.27 -14.93 0.31
N SER A 58 -26.19 -14.68 1.23
CA SER A 58 -27.41 -13.91 0.97
C SER A 58 -27.10 -12.40 0.77
N THR A 59 -26.09 -11.88 1.46
CA THR A 59 -25.65 -10.50 1.40
C THR A 59 -24.19 -10.40 0.97
N ALA A 60 -23.80 -9.27 0.39
CA ALA A 60 -22.42 -9.03 0.00
C ALA A 60 -21.51 -8.88 1.26
N PRO A 61 -20.36 -9.57 1.31
CA PRO A 61 -19.43 -9.49 2.44
C PRO A 61 -18.61 -8.20 2.37
N THR A 62 -19.21 -7.08 2.74
CA THR A 62 -18.57 -5.75 2.69
C THR A 62 -17.51 -5.56 3.76
N VAL A 63 -17.60 -6.28 4.87
CA VAL A 63 -16.60 -6.33 5.93
C VAL A 63 -16.14 -7.76 6.11
N ILE A 64 -14.84 -7.98 6.00
CA ILE A 64 -14.20 -9.29 6.16
C ILE A 64 -13.13 -9.14 7.24
N GLU A 65 -13.24 -9.93 8.28
CA GLU A 65 -12.26 -10.00 9.35
C GLU A 65 -11.58 -11.36 9.36
N ALA A 66 -10.28 -11.36 9.57
CA ALA A 66 -9.50 -12.59 9.74
C ALA A 66 -8.69 -12.51 11.02
N TYR A 67 -8.67 -13.63 11.73
CA TYR A 67 -7.95 -13.79 12.99
C TYR A 67 -6.86 -14.83 12.82
N ASP A 68 -5.68 -14.51 13.30
CA ASP A 68 -4.56 -15.43 13.41
C ASP A 68 -4.07 -15.48 14.85
N ILE A 69 -3.88 -16.70 15.38
CA ILE A 69 -3.39 -16.92 16.74
C ILE A 69 -1.99 -17.52 16.63
N SER A 70 -1.00 -16.74 17.05
CA SER A 70 0.40 -17.16 17.09
C SER A 70 0.78 -17.50 18.53
N ASN A 71 1.35 -18.68 18.72
CA ASN A 71 1.85 -19.14 20.01
C ASN A 71 3.37 -19.31 19.96
N ILE A 72 4.08 -18.42 20.64
CA ILE A 72 5.53 -18.51 20.77
C ILE A 72 5.85 -19.20 22.07
N SER A 73 6.35 -20.44 22.01
CA SER A 73 6.86 -21.21 23.14
C SER A 73 5.86 -21.55 24.28
N GLY A 74 4.56 -21.66 23.96
CA GLY A 74 3.55 -22.14 24.93
C GLY A 74 3.13 -21.15 26.03
N THR A 75 3.78 -20.00 26.17
CA THR A 75 3.57 -19.07 27.29
C THR A 75 2.97 -17.72 26.91
N HIS A 76 3.04 -17.33 25.65
CA HIS A 76 2.52 -16.04 25.18
C HIS A 76 1.78 -16.20 23.87
N ALA A 77 0.46 -16.44 23.94
CA ALA A 77 -0.37 -16.43 22.74
C ALA A 77 -0.81 -15.01 22.40
N VAL A 78 -0.65 -14.64 21.13
CA VAL A 78 -1.05 -13.34 20.57
C VAL A 78 -2.04 -13.61 19.45
N GLY A 79 -3.20 -12.96 19.50
CA GLY A 79 -4.16 -12.92 18.42
C GLY A 79 -3.98 -11.67 17.58
N SER A 80 -3.94 -11.81 16.27
CA SER A 80 -3.93 -10.71 15.31
C SER A 80 -5.24 -10.65 14.56
N LEU A 81 -5.82 -9.47 14.44
CA LEU A 81 -7.01 -9.20 13.64
C LEU A 81 -6.62 -8.31 12.45
N VAL A 82 -6.96 -8.76 11.28
CA VAL A 82 -6.93 -7.94 10.05
C VAL A 82 -8.36 -7.74 9.55
N CYS A 83 -8.61 -6.59 8.93
CA CYS A 83 -9.93 -6.23 8.43
C CYS A 83 -9.85 -5.68 7.01
N PHE A 84 -10.82 -6.09 6.19
CA PHE A 84 -11.05 -5.56 4.85
C PHE A 84 -12.44 -4.93 4.80
N GLU A 85 -12.54 -3.75 4.23
CA GLU A 85 -13.82 -3.08 3.94
C GLU A 85 -13.94 -2.88 2.43
N ASN A 86 -15.06 -3.34 1.86
CA ASN A 86 -15.33 -3.25 0.43
C ASN A 86 -14.19 -3.81 -0.45
N GLY A 87 -13.53 -4.88 -0.01
CA GLY A 87 -12.43 -5.52 -0.70
C GLY A 87 -11.07 -4.82 -0.52
N TRP A 88 -10.99 -3.79 0.32
CA TRP A 88 -9.78 -3.02 0.56
C TRP A 88 -9.29 -3.13 2.01
N PRO A 89 -7.97 -3.23 2.26
CA PRO A 89 -7.45 -3.30 3.62
C PRO A 89 -7.83 -2.09 4.46
N ALA A 90 -8.52 -2.30 5.56
CA ALA A 90 -8.88 -1.29 6.55
C ALA A 90 -7.90 -1.34 7.73
N ARG A 91 -6.68 -0.81 7.52
CA ARG A 91 -5.58 -0.90 8.49
C ARG A 91 -5.87 -0.23 9.83
N ASN A 92 -6.73 0.78 9.86
CA ASN A 92 -7.21 1.44 11.07
C ASN A 92 -8.03 0.51 11.99
N ARG A 93 -8.52 -0.61 11.46
CA ARG A 93 -9.26 -1.63 12.20
C ARG A 93 -8.41 -2.84 12.61
N TYR A 94 -7.15 -2.88 12.26
CA TYR A 94 -6.23 -3.93 12.68
C TYR A 94 -6.01 -3.87 14.19
N ARG A 95 -6.02 -5.03 14.85
CA ARG A 95 -5.82 -5.15 16.29
C ARG A 95 -4.88 -6.31 16.62
N MET A 96 -4.19 -6.17 17.73
CA MET A 96 -3.44 -7.25 18.36
C MET A 96 -3.98 -7.47 19.77
N PHE A 97 -4.16 -8.72 20.13
CA PHE A 97 -4.69 -9.13 21.43
C PHE A 97 -3.69 -10.05 22.13
N ARG A 98 -3.42 -9.78 23.39
CA ARG A 98 -2.73 -10.74 24.25
C ARG A 98 -3.76 -11.70 24.81
N ILE A 99 -3.59 -13.01 24.54
CA ILE A 99 -4.47 -14.05 25.07
C ILE A 99 -3.99 -14.41 26.47
N LYS A 100 -4.82 -14.19 27.48
CA LYS A 100 -4.47 -14.37 28.89
C LYS A 100 -4.71 -15.80 29.41
N THR A 101 -5.62 -16.54 28.76
CA THR A 101 -6.00 -17.90 29.13
C THR A 101 -6.03 -18.77 27.87
N VAL A 102 -5.28 -19.82 27.92
CA VAL A 102 -5.27 -20.86 26.89
C VAL A 102 -5.68 -22.17 27.54
#